data_ddd917510992844097303af31a16aaa3
#
_entry.id   ddd917510992844097303af31a16aaa3
#
_cell.length_a   1.000
_cell.length_b   1.000
_cell.length_c   1.000
_cell.angle_alpha   90.00
_cell.angle_beta   90.00
_cell.angle_gamma   90.00
#
_symmetry.space_group_name_H-M   'P 1'
#
loop_
_entity.id
_entity.type
_entity.pdbx_description
1 polymer ?
#
loop_
_entity_poly.entity_id
_entity_poly.type
_entity_poly.pdbx_seq_one_letter_code
_entity_poly.pdbx_strand_id
1 'polypeptide(L)'
;LKLFQIEEPDGASADPNAPGAAVAIDASGNHAEVAFSVGGNALVLRDREGFERALPVPANGAETGAWQELFEGARMRAERLLGRPVTHAVIALATQPDRRTAVCILEAAEQAGLEVLRLAAGAELAAGPIRVLAAAMLAEDLAPRPDVDPAPGSG
;
A
#
# COMPACT_ATOMS: atom_id res chain seq x y z
N LEU A 1 -3.90 3.51 28.88
CA LEU A 1 -3.23 3.11 28.79
C LEU A 1 -2.74 2.77 28.37
N LYS A 2 -2.87 3.05 28.50
CA LYS A 2 -2.10 2.76 28.15
C LYS A 2 -1.74 1.99 27.64
N LEU A 3 -2.07 2.44 27.49
CA LEU A 3 -1.47 1.87 27.10
C LEU A 3 -1.02 1.54 26.43
N PHE A 4 -1.17 1.93 26.43
CA PHE A 4 -0.39 1.73 25.95
C PHE A 4 0.23 1.66 25.42
N GLN A 5 0.16 1.86 25.62
CA GLN A 5 0.92 1.96 25.27
C GLN A 5 1.58 1.62 24.90
N ILE A 6 1.48 1.85 25.09
CA ILE A 6 2.27 1.72 24.80
C ILE A 6 3.09 1.47 24.38
N GLU A 7 3.05 1.65 24.36
CA GLU A 7 3.96 1.56 24.02
C GLU A 7 4.71 1.60 23.54
N GLU A 8 4.75 1.84 23.57
CA GLU A 8 5.57 2.01 23.24
C GLU A 8 6.26 2.05 23.03
N PRO A 9 6.34 2.04 23.54
CA PRO A 9 7.09 2.25 23.21
C PRO A 9 7.67 2.09 22.71
N ASP A 10 7.62 2.10 22.76
CA ASP A 10 8.27 2.15 22.05
C ASP A 10 8.56 2.52 21.54
N GLY A 11 8.23 2.80 21.37
CA GLY A 11 8.43 3.34 20.73
C GLY A 11 8.71 3.74 20.08
N ALA A 12 8.49 3.55 19.95
CA ALA A 12 8.88 3.80 19.21
C ALA A 12 8.99 4.68 18.76
N SER A 13 9.34 5.08 19.01
CA SER A 13 9.36 6.11 18.67
C SER A 13 9.52 6.40 17.49
N ALA A 14 9.01 7.16 17.16
CA ALA A 14 8.99 7.45 15.87
C ALA A 14 10.20 8.15 15.45
N ASP A 15 10.92 7.56 14.64
CA ASP A 15 12.02 8.16 13.96
C ASP A 15 11.45 8.88 12.75
N PRO A 16 11.53 10.20 12.68
CA PRO A 16 10.96 10.91 11.54
C PRO A 16 11.61 10.55 10.22
N ASN A 17 12.78 9.93 10.25
CA ASN A 17 13.44 9.51 9.02
C ASN A 17 13.16 8.05 8.67
N ALA A 18 12.42 7.34 9.50
CA ALA A 18 12.11 5.96 9.21
C ALA A 18 11.11 5.89 8.07
N PRO A 19 11.21 4.88 7.21
CA PRO A 19 10.22 4.71 6.15
C PRO A 19 8.85 4.44 6.74
N GLY A 20 7.82 4.92 6.08
CA GLY A 20 6.45 4.56 6.43
C GLY A 20 6.13 3.15 5.96
N ALA A 21 4.92 2.73 6.23
CA ALA A 21 4.47 1.40 5.85
C ALA A 21 4.30 1.27 4.35
N ALA A 22 4.42 0.05 3.85
CA ALA A 22 4.11 -0.29 2.48
C ALA A 22 2.86 -1.14 2.45
N VAL A 23 1.92 -0.81 1.60
CA VAL A 23 0.65 -1.52 1.51
C VAL A 23 0.42 -1.98 0.08
N ALA A 24 -0.55 -2.85 -0.10
CA ALA A 24 -1.02 -3.24 -1.41
C ALA A 24 -2.30 -2.52 -1.73
N ILE A 25 -2.44 -2.09 -2.98
CA ILE A 25 -3.68 -1.53 -3.49
C ILE A 25 -4.05 -2.37 -4.70
N ASP A 26 -5.14 -3.12 -4.58
CA ASP A 26 -5.59 -3.97 -5.66
C ASP A 26 -6.64 -3.22 -6.47
N ALA A 27 -6.24 -2.79 -7.65
CA ALA A 27 -7.10 -2.06 -8.57
C ALA A 27 -7.50 -2.93 -9.74
N SER A 28 -7.62 -4.24 -9.53
CA SER A 28 -7.95 -5.15 -10.62
C SER A 28 -9.44 -5.32 -10.84
N GLY A 29 -10.28 -4.85 -9.93
CA GLY A 29 -11.73 -4.93 -10.06
C GLY A 29 -12.33 -3.55 -10.21
N ASN A 30 -13.65 -3.46 -9.94
CA ASN A 30 -14.36 -2.19 -10.04
C ASN A 30 -14.07 -1.28 -8.86
N HIS A 31 -13.77 -1.87 -7.71
CA HIS A 31 -13.42 -1.13 -6.51
C HIS A 31 -12.12 -1.67 -5.99
N ALA A 32 -11.29 -0.78 -5.48
CA ALA A 32 -9.98 -1.19 -5.00
C ALA A 32 -10.07 -1.73 -3.58
N GLU A 33 -9.16 -2.63 -3.27
CA GLU A 33 -8.96 -3.11 -1.90
C GLU A 33 -7.55 -2.74 -1.45
N VAL A 34 -7.40 -2.61 -0.15
CA VAL A 34 -6.11 -2.28 0.45
C VAL A 34 -5.76 -3.36 1.44
N ALA A 35 -4.51 -3.79 1.46
CA ALA A 35 -4.08 -4.84 2.38
C ALA A 35 -2.68 -4.56 2.88
N PHE A 36 -2.34 -5.17 3.99
CA PHE A 36 -1.05 -4.98 4.64
C PHE A 36 -0.58 -6.33 5.15
N SER A 37 0.73 -6.54 5.11
CA SER A 37 1.34 -7.78 5.58
C SER A 37 2.46 -7.47 6.56
N VAL A 38 2.50 -8.22 7.63
CA VAL A 38 3.55 -8.13 8.61
C VAL A 38 3.94 -9.56 8.98
N GLY A 39 5.22 -9.87 8.86
CA GLY A 39 5.71 -11.20 9.20
C GLY A 39 5.09 -12.30 8.37
N GLY A 40 4.71 -11.99 7.14
CA GLY A 40 4.10 -12.96 6.24
C GLY A 40 2.60 -13.13 6.45
N ASN A 41 2.01 -12.38 7.36
CA ASN A 41 0.57 -12.45 7.62
C ASN A 41 -0.11 -11.26 7.00
N ALA A 42 -0.80 -11.49 5.91
CA ALA A 42 -1.47 -10.44 5.15
C ALA A 42 -2.94 -10.38 5.50
N LEU A 43 -3.46 -9.16 5.60
CA LEU A 43 -4.89 -9.01 5.83
C LEU A 43 -5.41 -7.78 5.07
N VAL A 44 -6.67 -7.86 4.68
CA VAL A 44 -7.33 -6.76 4.01
C VAL A 44 -7.70 -5.70 5.05
N LEU A 45 -7.42 -4.45 4.73
CA LEU A 45 -7.71 -3.35 5.62
C LEU A 45 -9.12 -2.85 5.31
N ARG A 46 -10.04 -3.08 6.21
CA ARG A 46 -11.43 -2.67 6.05
C ARG A 46 -11.85 -1.86 7.25
N ASP A 47 -12.61 -0.81 6.99
CA ASP A 47 -13.19 -0.04 8.05
C ASP A 47 -14.28 -0.85 8.73
N ARG A 48 -14.76 -0.32 9.84
CA ARG A 48 -15.88 -0.92 10.51
C ARG A 48 -17.06 -0.96 9.53
N GLU A 49 -17.79 -2.03 9.61
CA GLU A 49 -18.89 -2.25 8.70
C GLU A 49 -19.84 -1.06 8.68
N GLY A 50 -20.23 -0.65 7.50
CA GLY A 50 -21.12 0.46 7.32
C GLY A 50 -20.45 1.82 7.19
N PHE A 51 -19.17 1.91 7.46
CA PHE A 51 -18.45 3.17 7.38
C PHE A 51 -17.40 3.19 6.30
N GLU A 52 -17.20 2.09 5.64
CA GLU A 52 -16.15 2.01 4.64
C GLU A 52 -16.57 2.73 3.37
N ARG A 53 -15.76 3.63 2.90
CA ARG A 53 -16.02 4.30 1.63
C ARG A 53 -15.50 3.45 0.50
N ALA A 54 -16.30 3.38 -0.55
CA ALA A 54 -15.86 2.68 -1.74
C ALA A 54 -14.68 3.42 -2.37
N LEU A 55 -13.79 2.67 -2.97
CA LEU A 55 -12.65 3.22 -3.70
C LEU A 55 -12.80 2.80 -5.15
N PRO A 56 -13.56 3.55 -5.96
CA PRO A 56 -13.78 3.14 -7.34
C PRO A 56 -12.50 3.19 -8.15
N VAL A 57 -12.29 2.17 -8.95
CA VAL A 57 -11.13 2.10 -9.82
C VAL A 57 -11.43 2.86 -11.09
N PRO A 58 -10.57 3.79 -11.52
CA PRO A 58 -10.82 4.55 -12.73
C PRO A 58 -10.89 3.67 -13.96
N ALA A 59 -11.67 4.10 -14.93
CA ALA A 59 -11.79 3.39 -16.19
C ALA A 59 -10.53 3.55 -17.01
N ASN A 60 -10.39 2.71 -18.03
CA ASN A 60 -9.29 2.84 -18.97
C ASN A 60 -9.31 4.23 -19.58
N GLY A 61 -8.15 4.84 -19.72
CA GLY A 61 -8.04 6.18 -20.27
C GLY A 61 -8.34 7.29 -19.29
N ALA A 62 -8.58 6.95 -18.03
CA ALA A 62 -8.83 7.98 -17.03
C ALA A 62 -7.60 8.84 -16.82
N GLU A 63 -7.84 10.07 -16.41
CA GLU A 63 -6.76 11.02 -16.17
C GLU A 63 -6.10 10.79 -14.84
N THR A 64 -4.93 11.40 -14.68
CA THR A 64 -4.15 11.27 -13.48
C THR A 64 -4.93 11.61 -12.23
N GLY A 65 -5.80 12.63 -12.29
CA GLY A 65 -6.57 13.04 -11.11
C GLY A 65 -7.46 11.95 -10.56
N ALA A 66 -8.06 11.13 -11.43
CA ALA A 66 -8.92 10.05 -10.96
C ALA A 66 -8.12 8.99 -10.21
N TRP A 67 -6.94 8.66 -10.74
CA TRP A 67 -6.05 7.72 -10.07
C TRP A 67 -5.53 8.29 -8.75
N GLN A 68 -5.22 9.60 -8.75
CA GLN A 68 -4.76 10.25 -7.53
C GLN A 68 -5.81 10.17 -6.43
N GLU A 69 -7.07 10.40 -6.77
CA GLU A 69 -8.15 10.28 -5.79
C GLU A 69 -8.21 8.89 -5.20
N LEU A 70 -8.06 7.86 -6.04
CA LEU A 70 -8.06 6.50 -5.55
C LEU A 70 -6.91 6.26 -4.57
N PHE A 71 -5.72 6.69 -4.96
CA PHE A 71 -4.54 6.43 -4.12
C PHE A 71 -4.56 7.23 -2.83
N GLU A 72 -5.08 8.45 -2.86
CA GLU A 72 -5.23 9.23 -1.63
C GLU A 72 -6.23 8.56 -0.70
N GLY A 73 -7.34 8.08 -1.24
CA GLY A 73 -8.33 7.38 -0.43
C GLY A 73 -7.77 6.11 0.17
N ALA A 74 -7.02 5.36 -0.62
CA ALA A 74 -6.42 4.12 -0.15
C ALA A 74 -5.37 4.40 0.94
N ARG A 75 -4.53 5.42 0.72
CA ARG A 75 -3.52 5.77 1.70
C ARG A 75 -4.17 6.21 3.01
N MET A 76 -5.19 7.04 2.92
CA MET A 76 -5.87 7.52 4.12
C MET A 76 -6.54 6.39 4.90
N ARG A 77 -7.17 5.47 4.19
CA ARG A 77 -7.74 4.29 4.85
C ARG A 77 -6.68 3.50 5.58
N ALA A 78 -5.56 3.26 4.89
CA ALA A 78 -4.50 2.47 5.48
C ALA A 78 -3.88 3.17 6.68
N GLU A 79 -3.65 4.48 6.59
CA GLU A 79 -3.07 5.20 7.71
C GLU A 79 -3.99 5.19 8.91
N ARG A 80 -5.29 5.33 8.67
CA ARG A 80 -6.25 5.32 9.76
C ARG A 80 -6.27 3.98 10.47
N LEU A 81 -6.21 2.90 9.69
CA LEU A 81 -6.33 1.57 10.28
C LEU A 81 -5.01 1.07 10.85
N LEU A 82 -3.88 1.50 10.30
CA LEU A 82 -2.58 1.08 10.80
C LEU A 82 -2.03 2.00 11.89
N GLY A 83 -2.53 3.22 11.96
CA GLY A 83 -2.06 4.18 12.94
C GLY A 83 -0.65 4.67 12.68
N ARG A 84 -0.22 4.67 11.43
CA ARG A 84 1.12 5.10 11.07
C ARG A 84 1.12 5.60 9.63
N PRO A 85 2.14 6.39 9.25
CA PRO A 85 2.21 6.86 7.86
C PRO A 85 2.38 5.71 6.89
N VAL A 86 1.78 5.86 5.71
CA VAL A 86 1.91 4.90 4.62
C VAL A 86 2.55 5.65 3.47
N THR A 87 3.71 5.19 3.04
CA THR A 87 4.52 5.91 2.07
C THR A 87 4.85 5.12 0.83
N HIS A 88 4.55 3.83 0.81
CA HIS A 88 4.91 2.95 -0.31
C HIS A 88 3.75 2.04 -0.64
N ALA A 89 3.68 1.60 -1.88
CA ALA A 89 2.60 0.71 -2.31
C ALA A 89 3.04 -0.22 -3.42
N VAL A 90 2.47 -1.41 -3.40
CA VAL A 90 2.42 -2.29 -4.58
C VAL A 90 1.02 -2.14 -5.13
N ILE A 91 0.91 -1.86 -6.42
CA ILE A 91 -0.38 -1.69 -7.07
C ILE A 91 -0.62 -2.89 -7.98
N ALA A 92 -1.75 -3.55 -7.79
CA ALA A 92 -2.11 -4.70 -8.61
C ALA A 92 -3.19 -4.31 -9.61
N LEU A 93 -3.00 -4.73 -10.85
CA LEU A 93 -3.92 -4.46 -11.94
C LEU A 93 -4.36 -5.76 -12.59
N ALA A 94 -5.51 -5.75 -13.23
CA ALA A 94 -6.02 -6.95 -13.90
C ALA A 94 -5.15 -7.34 -15.08
N THR A 95 -4.69 -6.35 -15.85
CA THR A 95 -3.89 -6.60 -17.04
C THR A 95 -2.76 -5.61 -17.09
N GLN A 96 -1.77 -5.93 -17.90
CA GLN A 96 -0.62 -5.04 -18.09
C GLN A 96 -1.11 -3.72 -18.70
N PRO A 97 -0.86 -2.59 -18.08
CA PRO A 97 -1.28 -1.31 -18.63
C PRO A 97 -0.38 -0.91 -19.80
N ASP A 98 -0.92 -0.10 -20.69
CA ASP A 98 -0.07 0.47 -21.70
C ASP A 98 0.82 1.53 -21.03
N ARG A 99 1.79 2.02 -21.81
CA ARG A 99 2.79 2.92 -21.26
C ARG A 99 2.16 4.19 -20.70
N ARG A 100 1.20 4.75 -21.42
CA ARG A 100 0.57 5.99 -21.00
C ARG A 100 -0.18 5.80 -19.69
N THR A 101 -0.93 4.72 -19.57
CA THR A 101 -1.67 4.43 -18.36
C THR A 101 -0.71 4.17 -17.20
N ALA A 102 0.38 3.44 -17.46
CA ALA A 102 1.37 3.18 -16.41
C ALA A 102 1.97 4.48 -15.89
N VAL A 103 2.30 5.41 -16.79
CA VAL A 103 2.86 6.70 -16.39
C VAL A 103 1.84 7.47 -15.55
N CYS A 104 0.58 7.50 -15.99
CA CYS A 104 -0.47 8.17 -15.22
C CYS A 104 -0.61 7.60 -13.82
N ILE A 105 -0.58 6.28 -13.70
CA ILE A 105 -0.71 5.62 -12.40
C ILE A 105 0.46 5.99 -11.50
N LEU A 106 1.67 5.94 -12.04
CA LEU A 106 2.85 6.22 -11.23
C LEU A 106 2.88 7.69 -10.79
N GLU A 107 2.52 8.60 -11.69
CA GLU A 107 2.46 10.00 -11.32
C GLU A 107 1.38 10.27 -10.28
N ALA A 108 0.24 9.65 -10.44
CA ALA A 108 -0.86 9.82 -9.50
C ALA A 108 -0.48 9.32 -8.11
N ALA A 109 0.20 8.19 -8.06
CA ALA A 109 0.63 7.64 -6.78
C ALA A 109 1.63 8.57 -6.11
N GLU A 110 2.57 9.10 -6.87
CA GLU A 110 3.55 10.02 -6.34
C GLU A 110 2.87 11.27 -5.78
N GLN A 111 1.91 11.81 -6.51
CA GLN A 111 1.19 12.98 -6.05
C GLN A 111 0.34 12.68 -4.82
N ALA A 112 -0.07 11.43 -4.65
CA ALA A 112 -0.80 11.01 -3.47
C ALA A 112 0.10 10.69 -2.28
N GLY A 113 1.40 10.82 -2.45
CA GLY A 113 2.35 10.57 -1.37
C GLY A 113 2.83 9.14 -1.28
N LEU A 114 2.69 8.36 -2.36
CA LEU A 114 3.09 6.95 -2.36
C LEU A 114 4.18 6.70 -3.37
N GLU A 115 5.24 6.06 -2.94
CA GLU A 115 6.24 5.55 -3.85
C GLU A 115 5.82 4.13 -4.26
N VAL A 116 5.74 3.88 -5.57
CA VAL A 116 5.31 2.58 -6.07
C VAL A 116 6.49 1.64 -6.10
N LEU A 117 6.40 0.56 -5.35
CA LEU A 117 7.44 -0.45 -5.30
C LEU A 117 7.34 -1.42 -6.47
N ARG A 118 6.12 -1.71 -6.90
CA ARG A 118 5.88 -2.58 -8.04
C ARG A 118 4.49 -2.32 -8.57
N LEU A 119 4.37 -2.30 -9.90
CA LEU A 119 3.08 -2.28 -10.57
C LEU A 119 2.89 -3.67 -11.14
N ALA A 120 2.19 -4.52 -10.43
CA ALA A 120 2.02 -5.92 -10.79
C ALA A 120 0.75 -6.10 -11.59
N ALA A 121 0.79 -6.93 -12.61
CA ALA A 121 -0.36 -7.07 -13.49
C ALA A 121 -0.51 -8.50 -13.95
N GLY A 122 -1.74 -8.86 -14.24
CA GLY A 122 -2.04 -10.15 -14.82
C GLY A 122 -1.57 -11.30 -13.96
N ALA A 123 -0.81 -12.19 -14.55
CA ALA A 123 -0.40 -13.41 -13.89
C ALA A 123 0.73 -13.26 -12.88
N GLU A 124 1.26 -12.06 -12.70
CA GLU A 124 2.31 -11.88 -11.71
C GLU A 124 1.84 -12.21 -10.30
N LEU A 125 0.56 -12.06 -10.05
CA LEU A 125 -0.02 -12.35 -8.74
C LEU A 125 -1.16 -13.33 -8.90
N ALA A 126 -1.51 -13.97 -7.80
CA ALA A 126 -2.66 -14.86 -7.81
C ALA A 126 -3.91 -14.11 -8.26
N ALA A 127 -4.81 -14.80 -8.91
CA ALA A 127 -6.05 -14.19 -9.37
C ALA A 127 -7.10 -14.24 -8.28
N GLY A 128 -8.14 -13.42 -8.45
CA GLY A 128 -9.30 -13.49 -7.59
C GLY A 128 -9.08 -12.86 -6.23
N PRO A 129 -9.85 -13.30 -5.24
CA PRO A 129 -9.85 -12.60 -3.93
C PRO A 129 -8.52 -12.63 -3.20
N ILE A 130 -7.62 -13.53 -3.55
CA ILE A 130 -6.33 -13.58 -2.86
C ILE A 130 -5.30 -12.67 -3.49
N ARG A 131 -5.64 -11.99 -4.59
CA ARG A 131 -4.66 -11.12 -5.25
C ARG A 131 -4.16 -10.02 -4.33
N VAL A 132 -5.07 -9.38 -3.60
CA VAL A 132 -4.66 -8.28 -2.74
C VAL A 132 -3.78 -8.77 -1.61
N LEU A 133 -4.02 -9.98 -1.12
CA LEU A 133 -3.17 -10.52 -0.06
C LEU A 133 -1.79 -10.86 -0.57
N ALA A 134 -1.72 -11.42 -1.78
CA ALA A 134 -0.43 -11.71 -2.41
C ALA A 134 0.34 -10.41 -2.66
N ALA A 135 -0.37 -9.38 -3.09
CA ALA A 135 0.25 -8.08 -3.31
C ALA A 135 0.77 -7.49 -2.00
N ALA A 136 0.05 -7.70 -0.89
CA ALA A 136 0.49 -7.20 0.40
C ALA A 136 1.77 -7.89 0.86
N MET A 137 1.88 -9.20 0.62
CA MET A 137 3.10 -9.91 0.95
C MET A 137 4.27 -9.42 0.12
N LEU A 138 4.02 -9.15 -1.16
CA LEU A 138 5.05 -8.57 -2.02
C LEU A 138 5.45 -7.20 -1.52
N ALA A 139 4.49 -6.39 -1.07
CA ALA A 139 4.79 -5.08 -0.54
C ALA A 139 5.67 -5.18 0.69
N GLU A 140 5.41 -6.13 1.55
CA GLU A 140 6.25 -6.34 2.72
C GLU A 140 7.67 -6.70 2.30
N ASP A 141 7.81 -7.57 1.31
CA ASP A 141 9.13 -8.01 0.85
C ASP A 141 9.92 -6.88 0.21
N LEU A 142 9.25 -6.00 -0.50
CA LEU A 142 9.91 -4.92 -1.24
C LEU A 142 10.06 -3.64 -0.43
N ALA A 143 9.40 -3.56 0.72
CA ALA A 143 9.40 -2.32 1.50
C ALA A 143 10.79 -1.98 1.97
N PRO A 144 11.14 -0.69 1.99
CA PRO A 144 12.43 -0.30 2.55
C PRO A 144 12.49 -0.66 4.02
N ARG A 145 13.62 -1.18 4.45
CA ARG A 145 13.78 -1.56 5.82
C ARG A 145 14.45 -0.43 6.58
N PRO A 146 14.21 -0.33 7.86
CA PRO A 146 14.97 0.62 8.65
C PRO A 146 16.45 0.32 8.48
N ASP A 147 17.26 1.36 8.51
CA ASP A 147 18.63 1.18 8.35
C ASP A 147 19.22 0.52 9.52
N VAL A 148 19.51 -0.71 9.46
CA VAL A 148 20.00 -1.41 10.49
C VAL A 148 21.33 -1.67 10.19
N ASP A 149 22.09 -1.14 10.13
CA ASP A 149 23.27 -1.41 9.84
C ASP A 149 23.85 -2.48 10.15
N PRO A 150 24.05 -3.06 9.59
CA PRO A 150 24.48 -4.18 9.75
C PRO A 150 25.75 -4.40 9.82
N ALA A 151 26.05 -4.08 9.57
CA ALA A 151 27.06 -4.34 9.64
C ALA A 151 27.67 -4.17 10.14
N PRO A 152 27.83 -4.17 10.60
CA PRO A 152 28.52 -4.09 11.09
C PRO A 152 29.03 -5.11 11.06
N GLY A 153 28.92 -5.25 11.03
CA GLY A 153 29.42 -5.97 11.22
C GLY A 153 29.48 -6.72 10.53
N SER A 154 29.07 -6.69 10.32
CA SER A 154 29.12 -7.18 9.67
C SER A 154 29.62 -6.91 9.03
N GLY A 155 29.77 -6.59 9.45
CA GLY A 155 30.28 -6.10 8.51
C GLY A 155 30.91 -6.44 8.29
#